data_ff8625a39c05033b5cd3c4d6006cc93b
#
_entry.id   ff8625a39c05033b5cd3c4d6006cc93b
#
_cell.length_a   1.000
_cell.length_b   1.000
_cell.length_c   1.000
_cell.angle_alpha   90.00
_cell.angle_beta   90.00
_cell.angle_gamma   90.00
#
_symmetry.space_group_name_H-M   'P 1'
#
loop_
_entity.id
_entity.type
_entity.pdbx_description
1 polymer ?
#
loop_
_entity_poly.entity_id
_entity_poly.type
_entity_poly.pdbx_seq_one_letter_code
_entity_poly.pdbx_strand_id
1 'polypeptide(L)'
;MAAPGERSATTADPALPGITELGIDIIKVERIRASLERFGSRFTQRVLTPSEQRYVRDRPETMAGRWAAKEAVSKVLGLGVRGIGWRDIEIERLPTGQPAVRLHGRAQIRAEQLGMGRIAVTISHEADYAVAMAFGLRTTGGRYLFPPDIEERLDERERRILARIERLRDLAETNGAGSLASDAPDQAESHRD
;
A
#
# COMPACT_ATOMS: atom_id res chain seq x y z
N MET A 1 51.70 1.79 23.38
CA MET A 1 51.03 2.18 22.12
C MET A 1 49.92 1.14 21.89
N ALA A 2 48.69 1.47 22.19
CA ALA A 2 47.55 0.60 21.95
C ALA A 2 46.96 0.94 20.57
N ALA A 3 46.71 -0.08 19.73
CA ALA A 3 46.14 0.06 18.41
C ALA A 3 44.67 0.58 18.49
N PRO A 4 44.24 1.40 17.54
CA PRO A 4 42.86 1.88 17.51
C PRO A 4 41.91 0.72 17.19
N GLY A 5 40.95 0.51 18.09
CA GLY A 5 39.92 -0.49 17.96
C GLY A 5 39.12 -0.35 16.66
N GLU A 6 39.07 -1.41 15.88
CA GLU A 6 38.16 -1.60 14.78
C GLU A 6 36.72 -1.45 15.31
N ARG A 7 36.06 -0.39 14.85
CA ARG A 7 34.59 -0.30 14.98
C ARG A 7 34.02 -1.41 14.12
N SER A 8 33.56 -2.47 14.76
CA SER A 8 32.75 -3.48 14.13
C SER A 8 31.64 -2.79 13.33
N ALA A 9 31.74 -2.87 12.02
CA ALA A 9 30.63 -2.54 11.17
C ALA A 9 29.49 -3.47 11.57
N THR A 10 28.47 -2.95 12.19
CA THR A 10 27.23 -3.68 12.41
C THR A 10 26.74 -4.07 11.04
N THR A 11 27.01 -5.31 10.65
CA THR A 11 26.40 -5.94 9.49
C THR A 11 24.89 -5.85 9.74
N ALA A 12 24.21 -5.02 8.96
CA ALA A 12 22.77 -4.99 8.96
C ALA A 12 22.31 -6.43 8.73
N ASP A 13 21.63 -6.98 9.72
CA ASP A 13 21.01 -8.29 9.65
C ASP A 13 20.25 -8.40 8.33
N PRO A 14 20.50 -9.44 7.49
CA PRO A 14 19.76 -9.60 6.28
C PRO A 14 18.29 -9.72 6.65
N ALA A 15 17.56 -8.63 6.39
CA ALA A 15 16.18 -8.47 6.83
C ALA A 15 15.37 -9.68 6.36
N LEU A 16 14.84 -10.41 7.32
CA LEU A 16 13.85 -11.44 7.06
C LEU A 16 12.73 -10.81 6.20
N PRO A 17 12.31 -11.45 5.12
CA PRO A 17 11.18 -10.98 4.36
C PRO A 17 9.95 -10.95 5.28
N GLY A 18 9.42 -9.76 5.53
CA GLY A 18 8.30 -9.58 6.44
C GLY A 18 8.18 -8.17 6.99
N ILE A 19 7.41 -8.02 8.05
CA ILE A 19 7.24 -6.77 8.78
C ILE A 19 8.56 -6.43 9.46
N THR A 20 9.12 -5.31 9.12
CA THR A 20 10.42 -4.91 9.64
C THR A 20 10.36 -3.66 10.50
N GLU A 21 9.40 -2.79 10.22
CA GLU A 21 9.31 -1.50 10.89
C GLU A 21 7.88 -1.22 11.36
N LEU A 22 7.75 -0.73 12.58
CA LEU A 22 6.49 -0.35 13.19
C LEU A 22 6.56 1.10 13.65
N GLY A 23 5.55 1.87 13.33
CA GLY A 23 5.34 3.23 13.84
C GLY A 23 3.98 3.38 14.47
N ILE A 24 3.91 4.03 15.61
CA ILE A 24 2.66 4.41 16.27
C ILE A 24 2.73 5.85 16.70
N ASP A 25 1.60 6.54 16.58
CA ASP A 25 1.45 7.89 17.09
C ASP A 25 0.04 8.10 17.66
N ILE A 26 -0.03 8.92 18.71
CA ILE A 26 -1.27 9.34 19.36
C ILE A 26 -1.23 10.84 19.60
N ILE A 27 -2.33 11.54 19.29
CA ILE A 27 -2.44 12.98 19.47
C ILE A 27 -3.78 13.35 20.09
N LYS A 28 -3.78 14.36 20.95
CA LYS A 28 -5.02 15.00 21.42
C LYS A 28 -5.62 15.85 20.31
N VAL A 29 -6.91 15.66 20.04
CA VAL A 29 -7.65 16.45 19.04
C VAL A 29 -7.61 17.95 19.37
N GLU A 30 -7.63 18.28 20.67
CA GLU A 30 -7.56 19.66 21.14
C GLU A 30 -6.27 20.39 20.71
N ARG A 31 -5.13 19.70 20.63
CA ARG A 31 -3.88 20.29 20.11
C ARG A 31 -4.00 20.68 18.63
N ILE A 32 -4.71 19.88 17.86
CA ILE A 32 -4.99 20.19 16.45
C ILE A 32 -5.97 21.35 16.34
N ARG A 33 -7.02 21.36 17.17
CA ARG A 33 -8.00 22.47 17.23
C ARG A 33 -7.32 23.80 17.52
N ALA A 34 -6.52 23.86 18.57
CA ALA A 34 -5.74 25.06 18.92
C ALA A 34 -4.77 25.49 17.78
N SER A 35 -4.18 24.52 17.05
CA SER A 35 -3.32 24.84 15.92
C SER A 35 -4.10 25.40 14.72
N LEU A 36 -5.31 24.87 14.46
CA LEU A 36 -6.22 25.38 13.43
C LEU A 36 -6.70 26.79 13.76
N GLU A 37 -7.09 27.04 15.00
CA GLU A 37 -7.51 28.37 15.48
C GLU A 37 -6.38 29.40 15.35
N ARG A 38 -5.18 29.02 15.76
CA ARG A 38 -4.01 29.93 15.77
C ARG A 38 -3.45 30.22 14.37
N PHE A 39 -3.39 29.25 13.49
CA PHE A 39 -2.66 29.34 12.21
C PHE A 39 -3.55 29.20 10.98
N GLY A 40 -4.80 28.77 11.15
CA GLY A 40 -5.78 28.64 10.08
C GLY A 40 -5.29 27.83 8.88
N SER A 41 -5.55 28.33 7.70
CA SER A 41 -5.18 27.70 6.44
C SER A 41 -3.66 27.47 6.26
N ARG A 42 -2.83 28.29 6.91
CA ARG A 42 -1.36 28.11 6.86
C ARG A 42 -0.94 26.78 7.48
N PHE A 43 -1.61 26.34 8.54
CA PHE A 43 -1.35 25.04 9.16
C PHE A 43 -1.75 23.89 8.26
N THR A 44 -2.98 23.93 7.72
CA THR A 44 -3.46 22.88 6.82
C THR A 44 -2.63 22.78 5.55
N GLN A 45 -2.28 23.90 4.93
CA GLN A 45 -1.45 23.95 3.73
C GLN A 45 -0.03 23.42 3.96
N ARG A 46 0.53 23.61 5.16
CA ARG A 46 1.85 23.10 5.51
C ARG A 46 1.86 21.58 5.71
N VAL A 47 0.78 21.04 6.27
CA VAL A 47 0.71 19.63 6.69
C VAL A 47 0.07 18.73 5.65
N LEU A 48 -0.95 19.23 4.96
CA LEU A 48 -1.78 18.42 4.06
C LEU A 48 -1.50 18.74 2.59
N THR A 49 -1.56 17.71 1.76
CA THR A 49 -1.64 17.86 0.30
C THR A 49 -2.98 18.50 -0.09
N PRO A 50 -3.12 19.05 -1.31
CA PRO A 50 -4.42 19.58 -1.76
C PRO A 50 -5.55 18.54 -1.74
N SER A 51 -5.24 17.28 -2.00
CA SER A 51 -6.20 16.17 -1.92
C SER A 51 -6.67 15.94 -0.49
N GLU A 52 -5.73 15.84 0.45
CA GLU A 52 -6.05 15.69 1.87
C GLU A 52 -6.86 16.87 2.42
N GLN A 53 -6.55 18.12 2.01
CA GLN A 53 -7.31 19.31 2.42
C GLN A 53 -8.78 19.22 2.01
N ARG A 54 -9.05 18.78 0.76
CA ARG A 54 -10.42 18.57 0.28
C ARG A 54 -11.17 17.52 1.10
N TYR A 55 -10.48 16.49 1.54
CA TYR A 55 -11.07 15.43 2.36
C TYR A 55 -11.27 15.85 3.83
N VAL A 56 -10.25 16.46 4.44
CA VAL A 56 -10.25 16.85 5.88
C VAL A 56 -11.25 17.96 6.14
N ARG A 57 -11.28 18.99 5.28
CA ARG A 57 -12.09 20.20 5.48
C ARG A 57 -11.84 20.80 6.88
N ASP A 58 -12.93 21.18 7.58
CA ASP A 58 -12.88 21.81 8.90
C ASP A 58 -13.11 20.82 10.05
N ARG A 59 -12.67 19.55 9.89
CA ARG A 59 -12.86 18.49 10.89
C ARG A 59 -11.58 18.23 11.68
N PRO A 60 -11.46 18.74 12.94
CA PRO A 60 -10.24 18.60 13.74
C PRO A 60 -9.89 17.14 14.03
N GLU A 61 -10.88 16.28 14.23
CA GLU A 61 -10.69 14.84 14.49
C GLU A 61 -10.06 14.15 13.27
N THR A 62 -10.58 14.47 12.08
CA THR A 62 -10.04 13.94 10.81
C THR A 62 -8.62 14.46 10.57
N MET A 63 -8.37 15.74 10.87
CA MET A 63 -7.03 16.33 10.78
C MET A 63 -6.06 15.69 11.76
N ALA A 64 -6.49 15.41 12.99
CA ALA A 64 -5.71 14.72 14.01
C ALA A 64 -5.34 13.30 13.55
N GLY A 65 -6.29 12.58 12.96
CA GLY A 65 -6.01 11.26 12.37
C GLY A 65 -4.97 11.31 11.24
N ARG A 66 -5.04 12.32 10.35
CA ARG A 66 -4.02 12.52 9.30
C ARG A 66 -2.65 12.87 9.89
N TRP A 67 -2.62 13.73 10.89
CA TRP A 67 -1.40 14.07 11.62
C TRP A 67 -0.75 12.82 12.21
N ALA A 68 -1.50 12.08 13.04
CA ALA A 68 -1.00 10.85 13.68
C ALA A 68 -0.49 9.83 12.64
N ALA A 69 -1.21 9.66 11.52
CA ALA A 69 -0.78 8.75 10.46
C ALA A 69 0.55 9.16 9.82
N LYS A 70 0.74 10.45 9.54
CA LYS A 70 2.01 10.96 8.99
C LYS A 70 3.17 10.79 9.98
N GLU A 71 2.94 11.03 11.27
CA GLU A 71 3.93 10.78 12.32
C GLU A 71 4.26 9.28 12.44
N ALA A 72 3.26 8.40 12.43
CA ALA A 72 3.48 6.96 12.47
C ALA A 72 4.31 6.47 11.26
N VAL A 73 3.99 6.94 10.05
CA VAL A 73 4.75 6.64 8.83
C VAL A 73 6.17 7.18 8.91
N SER A 74 6.37 8.40 9.44
CA SER A 74 7.69 8.99 9.59
C SER A 74 8.59 8.18 10.54
N LYS A 75 8.00 7.56 11.58
CA LYS A 75 8.69 6.63 12.48
C LYS A 75 9.13 5.35 11.76
N VAL A 76 8.28 4.79 10.91
CA VAL A 76 8.64 3.65 10.03
C VAL A 76 9.83 4.01 9.13
N LEU A 77 9.88 5.23 8.61
CA LEU A 77 10.99 5.70 7.77
C LEU A 77 12.26 6.05 8.56
N GLY A 78 12.21 6.02 9.89
CA GLY A 78 13.37 6.24 10.78
C GLY A 78 13.90 7.68 10.82
N LEU A 79 13.18 8.66 10.28
CA LEU A 79 13.65 10.05 10.20
C LEU A 79 12.88 11.03 11.09
N GLY A 80 11.69 10.64 11.55
CA GLY A 80 10.75 11.60 12.10
C GLY A 80 10.43 12.71 11.08
N VAL A 81 9.56 13.63 11.44
CA VAL A 81 9.14 14.75 10.54
C VAL A 81 10.22 15.79 10.28
N ARG A 82 11.36 15.75 10.95
CA ARG A 82 12.44 16.72 10.74
C ARG A 82 13.21 16.51 9.44
N GLY A 83 13.27 15.27 8.96
CA GLY A 83 13.98 14.93 7.71
C GLY A 83 13.09 14.86 6.48
N ILE A 84 11.76 14.80 6.67
CA ILE A 84 10.74 14.59 5.64
C ILE A 84 9.74 15.73 5.72
N GLY A 85 9.32 16.27 4.57
CA GLY A 85 8.23 17.26 4.53
C GLY A 85 6.90 16.60 4.91
N TRP A 86 6.04 17.30 5.63
CA TRP A 86 4.70 16.82 5.98
C TRP A 86 3.88 16.35 4.77
N ARG A 87 4.06 17.03 3.63
CA ARG A 87 3.37 16.74 2.38
C ARG A 87 4.04 15.63 1.57
N ASP A 88 5.25 15.21 1.96
CA ASP A 88 5.93 14.07 1.34
C ASP A 88 5.28 12.73 1.75
N ILE A 89 4.48 12.73 2.82
CA ILE A 89 3.64 11.61 3.24
C ILE A 89 2.20 12.00 3.03
N GLU A 90 1.54 11.44 2.03
CA GLU A 90 0.13 11.64 1.76
C GLU A 90 -0.67 10.44 2.22
N ILE A 91 -1.76 10.70 2.95
CA ILE A 91 -2.68 9.66 3.39
C ILE A 91 -3.96 9.76 2.56
N GLU A 92 -4.07 8.93 1.57
CA GLU A 92 -5.26 8.82 0.73
C GLU A 92 -6.35 7.99 1.39
N ARG A 93 -7.59 8.16 0.94
CA ARG A 93 -8.68 7.27 1.29
C ARG A 93 -9.09 6.52 0.04
N LEU A 94 -8.91 5.21 0.05
CA LEU A 94 -9.34 4.33 -1.04
C LEU A 94 -10.89 4.29 -1.13
N PRO A 95 -11.47 3.91 -2.28
CA PRO A 95 -12.91 3.75 -2.43
C PRO A 95 -13.54 2.82 -1.39
N THR A 96 -12.80 1.84 -0.88
CA THR A 96 -13.19 0.98 0.24
C THR A 96 -13.29 1.69 1.58
N GLY A 97 -12.84 2.93 1.67
CA GLY A 97 -12.73 3.68 2.93
C GLY A 97 -11.41 3.47 3.67
N GLN A 98 -10.58 2.53 3.27
CA GLN A 98 -9.29 2.26 3.89
C GLN A 98 -8.29 3.40 3.64
N PRO A 99 -7.45 3.76 4.65
CA PRO A 99 -6.35 4.67 4.42
C PRO A 99 -5.21 3.97 3.66
N ALA A 100 -4.58 4.70 2.75
CA ALA A 100 -3.40 4.25 2.01
C ALA A 100 -2.31 5.31 2.08
N VAL A 101 -1.05 4.89 2.12
CA VAL A 101 0.11 5.77 2.17
C VAL A 101 0.67 5.96 0.78
N ARG A 102 0.71 7.20 0.31
CA ARG A 102 1.45 7.61 -0.88
C ARG A 102 2.65 8.44 -0.44
N LEU A 103 3.82 8.07 -0.91
CA LEU A 103 5.06 8.79 -0.61
C LEU A 103 5.49 9.65 -1.80
N HIS A 104 6.02 10.83 -1.49
CA HIS A 104 6.55 11.78 -2.45
C HIS A 104 7.96 12.22 -2.03
N GLY A 105 8.71 12.79 -2.95
CA GLY A 105 9.96 13.48 -2.68
C GLY A 105 10.91 12.71 -1.77
N ARG A 106 11.33 13.34 -0.67
CA ARG A 106 12.30 12.75 0.27
C ARG A 106 11.77 11.53 1.03
N ALA A 107 10.48 11.45 1.29
CA ALA A 107 9.89 10.28 1.94
C ALA A 107 9.98 9.04 1.04
N GLN A 108 9.71 9.19 -0.25
CA GLN A 108 9.84 8.12 -1.23
C GLN A 108 11.29 7.65 -1.36
N ILE A 109 12.23 8.59 -1.55
CA ILE A 109 13.67 8.28 -1.63
C ILE A 109 14.12 7.50 -0.38
N ARG A 110 13.66 7.93 0.81
CA ARG A 110 14.01 7.26 2.05
C ARG A 110 13.42 5.84 2.14
N ALA A 111 12.19 5.65 1.72
CA ALA A 111 11.56 4.34 1.66
C ALA A 111 12.35 3.38 0.74
N GLU A 112 12.78 3.86 -0.41
CA GLU A 112 13.60 3.11 -1.36
C GLU A 112 14.97 2.74 -0.77
N GLN A 113 15.64 3.68 -0.08
CA GLN A 113 16.90 3.41 0.64
C GLN A 113 16.77 2.32 1.70
N LEU A 114 15.62 2.25 2.36
CA LEU A 114 15.32 1.22 3.36
C LEU A 114 14.83 -0.10 2.75
N GLY A 115 14.63 -0.16 1.45
CA GLY A 115 14.05 -1.32 0.78
C GLY A 115 12.56 -1.51 1.09
N MET A 116 11.86 -0.44 1.47
CA MET A 116 10.42 -0.49 1.75
C MET A 116 9.64 -0.65 0.45
N GLY A 117 8.93 -1.75 0.31
CA GLY A 117 8.04 -1.98 -0.81
C GLY A 117 6.64 -1.42 -0.60
N ARG A 118 6.17 -1.41 0.66
CA ARG A 118 4.85 -0.90 1.04
C ARG A 118 4.83 -0.45 2.48
N ILE A 119 4.00 0.56 2.77
CA ILE A 119 3.66 0.94 4.14
C ILE A 119 2.13 0.87 4.27
N ALA A 120 1.66 0.00 5.16
CA ALA A 120 0.26 -0.07 5.56
C ALA A 120 0.01 0.88 6.73
N VAL A 121 -1.17 1.47 6.80
CA VAL A 121 -1.56 2.36 7.90
C VAL A 121 -2.99 2.08 8.34
N THR A 122 -3.25 2.20 9.62
CA THR A 122 -4.60 2.25 10.18
C THR A 122 -4.75 3.46 11.09
N ILE A 123 -5.96 4.00 11.15
CA ILE A 123 -6.27 5.23 11.89
C ILE A 123 -7.56 4.99 12.66
N SER A 124 -7.55 5.36 13.94
CA SER A 124 -8.75 5.45 14.77
C SER A 124 -8.79 6.82 15.45
N HIS A 125 -9.96 7.36 15.64
CA HIS A 125 -10.12 8.60 16.39
C HIS A 125 -11.46 8.62 17.14
N GLU A 126 -11.43 9.22 18.29
CA GLU A 126 -12.55 9.57 19.14
C GLU A 126 -12.59 11.09 19.34
N ALA A 127 -13.49 11.57 20.20
CA ALA A 127 -13.65 13.00 20.45
C ALA A 127 -12.35 13.68 20.93
N ASP A 128 -11.56 13.00 21.77
CA ASP A 128 -10.41 13.57 22.46
C ASP A 128 -9.06 13.18 21.82
N TYR A 129 -8.97 12.03 21.16
CA TYR A 129 -7.71 11.48 20.67
C TYR A 129 -7.85 10.92 19.26
N ALA A 130 -6.78 11.02 18.51
CA ALA A 130 -6.54 10.23 17.33
C ALA A 130 -5.28 9.38 17.49
N VAL A 131 -5.33 8.15 17.03
CA VAL A 131 -4.20 7.20 17.04
C VAL A 131 -4.01 6.67 15.62
N ALA A 132 -2.77 6.46 15.24
CA ALA A 132 -2.44 5.78 14.00
C ALA A 132 -1.30 4.78 14.23
N MET A 133 -1.35 3.69 13.49
CA MET A 133 -0.32 2.68 13.45
C MET A 133 0.10 2.45 12.00
N ALA A 134 1.39 2.36 11.76
CA ALA A 134 1.95 2.11 10.43
C ALA A 134 2.91 0.91 10.47
N PHE A 135 2.87 0.09 9.42
CA PHE A 135 3.73 -1.08 9.23
C PHE A 135 4.51 -0.95 7.93
N GLY A 136 5.82 -1.00 8.01
CA GLY A 136 6.70 -1.05 6.86
C GLY A 136 6.96 -2.49 6.42
N LEU A 137 6.76 -2.77 5.14
CA LEU A 137 7.05 -4.05 4.50
C LEU A 137 8.23 -3.87 3.56
N ARG A 138 9.32 -4.58 3.79
CA ARG A 138 10.46 -4.62 2.87
C ARG A 138 10.20 -5.58 1.71
N THR A 139 10.70 -5.24 0.54
CA THR A 139 10.61 -6.08 -0.66
C THR A 139 11.99 -6.31 -1.26
N THR A 140 12.15 -7.46 -1.88
CA THR A 140 13.34 -7.76 -2.68
C THR A 140 13.36 -6.79 -3.88
N GLY A 141 14.26 -5.84 -3.91
CA GLY A 141 14.35 -4.84 -4.98
C GLY A 141 14.11 -3.39 -4.55
N GLY A 142 13.70 -3.16 -3.30
CA GLY A 142 13.74 -1.83 -2.66
C GLY A 142 12.89 -0.73 -3.29
N ARG A 143 11.93 -1.06 -4.16
CA ARG A 143 11.05 -0.07 -4.78
C ARG A 143 9.77 0.09 -3.97
N TYR A 144 9.43 1.32 -3.59
CA TYR A 144 8.15 1.61 -2.95
C TYR A 144 7.00 1.45 -3.94
N LEU A 145 6.01 0.64 -3.55
CA LEU A 145 4.82 0.36 -4.34
C LEU A 145 3.61 0.98 -3.63
N PHE A 146 3.03 1.98 -4.25
CA PHE A 146 1.73 2.49 -3.82
C PHE A 146 0.66 1.43 -4.13
N PRO A 147 -0.28 1.15 -3.21
CA PRO A 147 -1.38 0.24 -3.52
C PRO A 147 -2.16 0.79 -4.72
N PRO A 148 -2.36 0.01 -5.79
CA PRO A 148 -3.17 0.44 -6.91
C PRO A 148 -4.59 0.75 -6.43
N ASP A 149 -5.26 1.65 -7.11
CA ASP A 149 -6.67 1.94 -6.86
C ASP A 149 -7.48 0.63 -6.89
N ILE A 150 -8.49 0.56 -6.03
CA ILE A 150 -9.30 -0.65 -5.94
C ILE A 150 -10.05 -0.91 -7.25
N GLU A 151 -10.44 0.14 -7.98
CA GLU A 151 -11.05 0.05 -9.29
C GLU A 151 -10.08 -0.59 -10.29
N GLU A 152 -8.84 -0.12 -10.38
CA GLU A 152 -7.81 -0.75 -11.23
C GLU A 152 -7.56 -2.22 -10.87
N ARG A 153 -7.61 -2.55 -9.58
CA ARG A 153 -7.45 -3.95 -9.12
C ARG A 153 -8.64 -4.83 -9.48
N LEU A 154 -9.85 -4.27 -9.42
CA LEU A 154 -11.07 -4.98 -9.82
C LEU A 154 -11.08 -5.19 -11.33
N ASP A 155 -10.77 -4.17 -12.12
CA ASP A 155 -10.67 -4.24 -13.58
C ASP A 155 -9.60 -5.25 -14.03
N GLU A 156 -8.45 -5.27 -13.35
CA GLU A 156 -7.41 -6.24 -13.65
C GLU A 156 -7.83 -7.67 -13.29
N ARG A 157 -8.54 -7.83 -12.17
CA ARG A 157 -9.09 -9.13 -11.76
C ARG A 157 -10.16 -9.61 -12.72
N GLU A 158 -11.05 -8.73 -13.14
CA GLU A 158 -12.10 -9.02 -14.12
C GLU A 158 -11.48 -9.44 -15.46
N ARG A 159 -10.54 -8.69 -15.98
CA ARG A 159 -9.79 -9.04 -17.22
C ARG A 159 -9.13 -10.42 -17.11
N ARG A 160 -8.51 -10.76 -15.97
CA ARG A 160 -7.91 -12.08 -15.75
C ARG A 160 -8.95 -13.20 -15.73
N ILE A 161 -10.13 -12.96 -15.15
CA ILE A 161 -11.23 -13.92 -15.11
C ILE A 161 -11.77 -14.14 -16.52
N LEU A 162 -12.04 -13.09 -17.26
CA LEU A 162 -12.54 -13.16 -18.64
C LEU A 162 -11.54 -13.92 -19.55
N ALA A 163 -10.28 -13.58 -19.51
CA ALA A 163 -9.23 -14.28 -20.27
C ALA A 163 -9.12 -15.77 -19.90
N ARG A 164 -9.40 -16.13 -18.65
CA ARG A 164 -9.42 -17.53 -18.22
C ARG A 164 -10.66 -18.26 -18.73
N ILE A 165 -11.81 -17.61 -18.77
CA ILE A 165 -13.05 -18.16 -19.29
C ILE A 165 -12.91 -18.42 -20.80
N GLU A 166 -12.36 -17.46 -21.56
CA GLU A 166 -12.10 -17.63 -23.00
C GLU A 166 -11.18 -18.84 -23.26
N ARG A 167 -10.08 -18.93 -22.52
CA ARG A 167 -9.14 -20.05 -22.67
C ARG A 167 -9.79 -21.40 -22.35
N LEU A 168 -10.68 -21.47 -21.34
CA LEU A 168 -11.41 -22.68 -21.00
C LEU A 168 -12.45 -23.04 -22.07
N ARG A 169 -13.08 -22.07 -22.72
CA ARG A 169 -14.01 -22.27 -23.83
C ARG A 169 -13.27 -22.84 -25.04
N ASP A 170 -12.13 -22.27 -25.43
CA ASP A 170 -11.31 -22.76 -26.53
C ASP A 170 -10.86 -24.21 -26.31
N LEU A 171 -10.47 -24.55 -25.07
CA LEU A 171 -10.10 -25.92 -24.70
C LEU A 171 -11.30 -26.88 -24.75
N ALA A 172 -12.49 -26.45 -24.41
CA ALA A 172 -13.69 -27.27 -24.48
C ALA A 172 -14.09 -27.53 -25.96
N GLU A 173 -13.98 -26.54 -26.82
CA GLU A 173 -14.27 -26.66 -28.26
C GLU A 173 -13.25 -27.59 -28.95
N THR A 174 -11.97 -27.47 -28.63
CA THR A 174 -10.92 -28.37 -29.16
C THR A 174 -11.08 -29.81 -28.71
N ASN A 175 -11.47 -30.04 -27.46
CA ASN A 175 -11.73 -31.39 -26.95
C ASN A 175 -13.05 -31.99 -27.45
N GLY A 176 -14.08 -31.15 -27.66
CA GLY A 176 -15.35 -31.58 -28.22
C GLY A 176 -15.28 -31.98 -29.69
N ALA A 177 -14.44 -31.30 -30.48
CA ALA A 177 -14.22 -31.64 -31.89
C ALA A 177 -13.45 -32.95 -32.10
N GLY A 178 -12.63 -33.34 -31.12
CA GLY A 178 -11.88 -34.63 -31.17
C GLY A 178 -12.71 -35.87 -30.84
N SER A 179 -13.86 -35.72 -30.14
CA SER A 179 -14.71 -36.84 -29.72
C SER A 179 -15.73 -37.29 -30.78
N LEU A 180 -16.01 -36.45 -31.80
CA LEU A 180 -16.99 -36.78 -32.85
C LEU A 180 -16.38 -37.49 -34.07
N ALA A 181 -15.05 -37.66 -34.12
CA ALA A 181 -14.38 -38.30 -35.25
C ALA A 181 -14.09 -39.79 -35.04
N SER A 182 -14.47 -40.41 -33.92
CA SER A 182 -14.10 -41.79 -33.58
C SER A 182 -15.23 -42.83 -33.65
N ASP A 183 -16.48 -42.46 -33.94
CA ASP A 183 -17.59 -43.37 -34.05
C ASP A 183 -18.14 -43.41 -35.48
N ALA A 184 -17.41 -43.99 -36.41
CA ALA A 184 -17.91 -44.55 -37.65
C ALA A 184 -17.99 -46.05 -37.51
N PRO A 185 -19.18 -46.67 -37.58
CA PRO A 185 -19.28 -48.11 -37.56
C PRO A 185 -18.80 -48.69 -38.88
N ASP A 186 -17.79 -49.54 -38.77
CA ASP A 186 -17.33 -50.42 -39.87
C ASP A 186 -18.44 -51.44 -40.23
N GLN A 187 -19.14 -51.14 -41.33
CA GLN A 187 -20.02 -52.14 -41.97
C GLN A 187 -19.21 -52.91 -43.00
N ALA A 188 -18.61 -53.96 -42.56
CA ALA A 188 -18.09 -54.99 -43.47
C ALA A 188 -19.17 -56.02 -43.79
N GLU A 189 -19.54 -55.98 -45.07
CA GLU A 189 -20.27 -57.02 -45.73
C GLU A 189 -19.66 -58.43 -45.53
N SER A 190 -20.52 -59.40 -45.30
CA SER A 190 -20.19 -60.73 -45.81
C SER A 190 -21.43 -61.38 -46.38
N HIS A 191 -21.41 -61.49 -47.69
CA HIS A 191 -22.24 -62.34 -48.50
C HIS A 191 -21.62 -63.74 -48.63
N ARG A 192 -22.51 -64.75 -48.78
CA ARG A 192 -22.38 -66.09 -49.34
C ARG A 192 -22.06 -67.17 -48.31
N ASP A 193 -22.74 -68.28 -48.29
CA ASP A 193 -23.63 -69.10 -49.18
C ASP A 193 -24.57 -69.95 -48.27
#